data_85502c5ebc0d29212560d5343b93c335
#
_entry.id   85502c5ebc0d29212560d5343b93c335
#
_cell.length_a   1.000
_cell.length_b   1.000
_cell.length_c   1.000
_cell.angle_alpha   90.00
_cell.angle_beta   90.00
_cell.angle_gamma   90.00
#
_symmetry.space_group_name_H-M   'P 1'
#
loop_
_entity.id
_entity.type
_entity.pdbx_description
1 polymer ?
#
loop_
_entity_poly.entity_id
_entity_poly.type
_entity_poly.pdbx_seq_one_letter_code
_entity_poly.pdbx_strand_id
1 'polypeptide(L)'
;MELQTGRIFEPEVAAVDGYWVHVAVAQDVRFPDQFQCEVSLYPRDADSEWSELALSKPVDEPQILREFRTPTAAYEHGLALGHILTSIY
;
A
#
# COMPACT_ATOMS: atom_id res chain seq x y z
N MET A 1 -23.79 6.57 1.58
CA MET A 1 -22.97 6.24 2.74
C MET A 1 -21.66 6.98 2.71
N GLU A 2 -21.27 7.56 3.80
CA GLU A 2 -20.05 8.31 3.87
C GLU A 2 -18.85 7.42 4.14
N LEU A 3 -17.73 7.78 3.52
CA LEU A 3 -16.47 7.12 3.79
C LEU A 3 -15.96 7.55 5.16
N GLN A 4 -15.37 6.61 5.87
CA GLN A 4 -14.79 6.86 7.18
C GLN A 4 -13.36 7.38 7.10
N THR A 5 -12.78 7.40 5.92
CA THR A 5 -11.45 7.98 5.70
C THR A 5 -11.58 9.45 5.35
N GLY A 6 -10.65 10.26 5.82
CA GLY A 6 -10.52 11.64 5.42
C GLY A 6 -9.87 11.74 4.04
N ARG A 7 -8.78 12.50 3.93
CA ARG A 7 -8.10 12.68 2.65
C ARG A 7 -7.44 11.39 2.18
N ILE A 8 -7.64 11.05 0.91
CA ILE A 8 -7.01 9.90 0.26
C ILE A 8 -5.92 10.42 -0.66
N PHE A 9 -4.73 9.82 -0.57
CA PHE A 9 -3.57 10.20 -1.37
C PHE A 9 -3.38 9.21 -2.52
N GLU A 10 -2.69 9.65 -3.56
CA GLU A 10 -2.37 8.78 -4.69
C GLU A 10 -1.54 7.59 -4.21
N PRO A 11 -1.91 6.36 -4.58
CA PRO A 11 -1.12 5.21 -4.19
C PRO A 11 0.21 5.17 -4.94
N GLU A 12 1.22 4.60 -4.28
CA GLU A 12 2.50 4.31 -4.91
C GLU A 12 2.60 2.83 -5.21
N VAL A 13 3.19 2.50 -6.34
CA VAL A 13 3.40 1.13 -6.77
C VAL A 13 4.85 0.96 -7.15
N ALA A 14 5.50 -0.04 -6.58
CA ALA A 14 6.90 -0.34 -6.86
C ALA A 14 7.04 -1.80 -7.30
N ALA A 15 7.95 -2.04 -8.24
CA ALA A 15 8.32 -3.39 -8.63
C ALA A 15 9.45 -3.87 -7.73
N VAL A 16 9.22 -4.93 -6.97
CA VAL A 16 10.21 -5.48 -6.05
C VAL A 16 10.27 -6.98 -6.26
N ASP A 17 11.39 -7.45 -6.78
CA ASP A 17 11.60 -8.87 -7.11
C ASP A 17 10.47 -9.39 -8.03
N GLY A 18 9.76 -10.38 -7.67
CA GLY A 18 8.65 -10.92 -8.48
C GLY A 18 7.28 -10.37 -8.10
N TYR A 19 7.22 -9.18 -7.49
CA TYR A 19 5.97 -8.63 -6.98
C TYR A 19 5.79 -7.17 -7.32
N TRP A 20 4.54 -6.76 -7.37
CA TRP A 20 4.16 -5.36 -7.29
C TRP A 20 3.82 -5.04 -5.84
N VAL A 21 4.47 -4.03 -5.28
CA VAL A 21 4.14 -3.51 -3.95
C VAL A 21 3.26 -2.28 -4.13
N HIS A 22 2.05 -2.37 -3.66
CA HIS A 22 1.07 -1.28 -3.72
C HIS A 22 0.90 -0.69 -2.33
N VAL A 23 1.13 0.61 -2.20
CA VAL A 23 1.02 1.33 -0.93
C VAL A 23 -0.01 2.44 -1.08
N ALA A 24 -1.12 2.32 -0.37
CA ALA A 24 -2.16 3.34 -0.33
C ALA A 24 -2.10 4.06 1.02
N VAL A 25 -2.19 5.39 1.00
CA VAL A 25 -2.14 6.21 2.21
C VAL A 25 -3.43 7.02 2.32
N ALA A 26 -4.00 7.04 3.52
CA ALA A 26 -5.19 7.81 3.80
C ALA A 26 -5.08 8.47 5.17
N GLN A 27 -5.72 9.62 5.32
CA GLN A 27 -5.84 10.30 6.60
C GLN A 27 -6.94 9.63 7.42
N ASP A 28 -6.67 9.40 8.71
CA ASP A 28 -7.70 8.86 9.60
C ASP A 28 -8.70 9.98 9.91
N VAL A 29 -9.98 9.73 9.62
CA VAL A 29 -11.01 10.74 9.83
C VAL A 29 -11.23 11.07 11.31
N ARG A 30 -10.95 10.12 12.20
CA ARG A 30 -11.09 10.32 13.65
C ARG A 30 -9.91 11.05 14.27
N PHE A 31 -8.76 10.97 13.63
CA PHE A 31 -7.51 11.56 14.10
C PHE A 31 -6.83 12.26 12.93
N PRO A 32 -7.24 13.51 12.63
CA PRO A 32 -6.80 14.20 11.40
C PRO A 32 -5.29 14.42 11.29
N ASP A 33 -4.56 14.30 12.39
CA ASP A 33 -3.10 14.40 12.42
C ASP A 33 -2.42 13.05 12.28
N GLN A 34 -3.18 12.00 12.01
CA GLN A 34 -2.66 10.64 11.83
C GLN A 34 -2.99 10.12 10.44
N PHE A 35 -2.06 9.32 9.93
CA PHE A 35 -2.19 8.70 8.60
C PHE A 35 -2.02 7.21 8.73
N GLN A 36 -2.68 6.48 7.86
CA GLN A 36 -2.53 5.04 7.76
C GLN A 36 -2.08 4.67 6.36
N CYS A 37 -1.35 3.57 6.24
CA CYS A 37 -1.06 3.01 4.94
C CYS A 37 -1.51 1.57 4.87
N GLU A 38 -1.90 1.17 3.68
CA GLU A 38 -2.30 -0.20 3.37
C GLU A 38 -1.32 -0.72 2.33
N VAL A 39 -0.65 -1.82 2.65
CA VAL A 39 0.37 -2.43 1.80
C VAL A 39 -0.16 -3.74 1.25
N SER A 40 -0.16 -3.86 -0.06
CA SER A 40 -0.60 -5.08 -0.75
C SER A 40 0.47 -5.55 -1.71
N LEU A 41 0.62 -6.88 -1.83
CA LEU A 41 1.52 -7.49 -2.79
C LEU A 41 0.71 -8.17 -3.87
N TYR A 42 1.12 -7.99 -5.12
CA TYR A 42 0.52 -8.66 -6.26
C TYR A 42 1.62 -9.40 -7.03
N PRO A 43 1.33 -10.60 -7.55
CA PRO A 43 2.31 -11.30 -8.37
C PRO A 43 2.66 -10.49 -9.61
N ARG A 44 3.91 -10.52 -10.02
CA ARG A 44 4.37 -9.79 -11.18
C ARG A 44 5.12 -10.73 -12.13
N ASP A 45 4.59 -10.87 -13.33
CA ASP A 45 5.29 -11.54 -14.42
C ASP A 45 6.17 -10.52 -15.15
N ALA A 46 7.19 -11.00 -15.85
CA ALA A 46 8.16 -10.14 -16.49
C ALA A 46 7.53 -9.14 -17.47
N ASP A 47 6.45 -9.54 -18.13
CA ASP A 47 5.79 -8.72 -19.15
C ASP A 47 4.50 -8.07 -18.67
N SER A 48 4.16 -8.21 -17.37
CA SER A 48 2.92 -7.65 -16.85
C SER A 48 3.10 -6.19 -16.44
N GLU A 49 2.04 -5.43 -16.61
CA GLU A 49 1.96 -4.04 -16.15
C GLU A 49 0.99 -3.93 -14.98
N TRP A 50 1.19 -2.94 -14.14
CA TRP A 50 0.33 -2.72 -12.99
C TRP A 50 -1.15 -2.59 -13.37
N SER A 51 -1.43 -1.91 -14.47
CA SER A 51 -2.82 -1.72 -14.92
C SER A 51 -3.55 -3.04 -15.19
N GLU A 52 -2.83 -4.07 -15.60
CA GLU A 52 -3.40 -5.40 -15.82
C GLU A 52 -3.59 -6.13 -14.51
N LEU A 53 -2.69 -5.92 -13.56
CA LEU A 53 -2.70 -6.61 -12.29
C LEU A 53 -3.65 -5.98 -11.26
N ALA A 54 -4.10 -4.77 -11.49
CA ALA A 54 -5.02 -4.10 -10.59
C ALA A 54 -6.35 -4.85 -10.40
N LEU A 55 -6.68 -5.75 -11.34
CA LEU A 55 -7.85 -6.61 -11.26
C LEU A 55 -7.56 -7.96 -10.61
N SER A 56 -6.30 -8.23 -10.31
CA SER A 56 -5.88 -9.47 -9.66
C SER A 56 -6.10 -9.40 -8.16
N LYS A 57 -6.03 -10.56 -7.52
CA LYS A 57 -6.07 -10.59 -6.07
C LYS A 57 -4.66 -10.43 -5.50
N PRO A 58 -4.52 -9.76 -4.36
CA PRO A 58 -3.22 -9.71 -3.68
C PRO A 58 -2.79 -11.10 -3.23
N VAL A 59 -1.50 -11.25 -3.00
CA VAL A 59 -0.90 -12.52 -2.56
C VAL A 59 -1.48 -12.97 -1.21
N ASP A 60 -1.75 -12.02 -0.32
CA ASP A 60 -2.29 -12.26 1.00
C ASP A 60 -3.16 -11.07 1.39
N GLU A 61 -3.76 -11.10 2.56
CA GLU A 61 -4.52 -9.97 3.06
C GLU A 61 -3.64 -8.73 3.15
N PRO A 62 -4.17 -7.55 2.76
CA PRO A 62 -3.39 -6.32 2.87
C PRO A 62 -2.98 -6.03 4.30
N GLN A 63 -1.76 -5.57 4.47
CA GLN A 63 -1.24 -5.16 5.77
C GLN A 63 -1.57 -3.70 6.00
N ILE A 64 -2.09 -3.38 7.17
CA ILE A 64 -2.48 -2.01 7.51
C ILE A 64 -1.59 -1.51 8.63
N LEU A 65 -0.89 -0.41 8.36
CA LEU A 65 -0.06 0.28 9.34
C LEU A 65 -0.72 1.61 9.69
N ARG A 66 -0.66 1.98 10.96
CA ARG A 66 -1.32 3.17 11.48
C ARG A 66 -0.35 4.05 12.27
N GLU A 67 -0.84 5.22 12.65
CA GLU A 67 -0.15 6.14 13.55
C GLU A 67 1.04 6.87 12.96
N PHE A 68 1.06 7.07 11.65
CA PHE A 68 2.04 7.95 11.03
C PHE A 68 1.58 9.40 11.15
N ARG A 69 2.55 10.31 11.29
CA ARG A 69 2.27 11.73 11.45
C ARG A 69 2.27 12.50 10.14
N THR A 70 2.84 11.92 9.09
CA THR A 70 2.89 12.54 7.76
C THR A 70 2.61 11.49 6.71
N PRO A 71 2.08 11.89 5.54
CA PRO A 71 1.92 10.96 4.42
C PRO A 71 3.25 10.38 3.96
N THR A 72 4.31 11.18 3.95
CA THR A 72 5.63 10.72 3.54
C THR A 72 6.12 9.58 4.42
N ALA A 73 5.98 9.72 5.75
CA ALA A 73 6.37 8.64 6.66
C ALA A 73 5.56 7.37 6.41
N ALA A 74 4.25 7.51 6.13
CA ALA A 74 3.40 6.37 5.82
C ALA A 74 3.87 5.64 4.56
N TYR A 75 4.18 6.38 3.49
CA TYR A 75 4.70 5.78 2.25
C TYR A 75 6.02 5.06 2.47
N GLU A 76 6.97 5.70 3.14
CA GLU A 76 8.28 5.13 3.40
C GLU A 76 8.20 3.82 4.18
N HIS A 77 7.41 3.82 5.24
CA HIS A 77 7.22 2.61 6.05
C HIS A 77 6.45 1.54 5.29
N GLY A 78 5.47 1.93 4.49
CA GLY A 78 4.72 0.99 3.66
C GLY A 78 5.60 0.31 2.63
N LEU A 79 6.45 1.07 1.95
CA LEU A 79 7.39 0.50 0.97
C LEU A 79 8.42 -0.41 1.66
N ALA A 80 8.93 0.00 2.83
CA ALA A 80 9.84 -0.84 3.61
C ALA A 80 9.20 -2.17 4.01
N LEU A 81 7.97 -2.12 4.46
CA LEU A 81 7.22 -3.35 4.78
C LEU A 81 7.04 -4.21 3.54
N GLY A 82 6.71 -3.60 2.40
CA GLY A 82 6.59 -4.31 1.14
C GLY A 82 7.85 -5.07 0.76
N HIS A 83 9.02 -4.44 0.91
CA HIS A 83 10.31 -5.10 0.67
C HIS A 83 10.52 -6.30 1.60
N ILE A 84 10.15 -6.16 2.86
CA ILE A 84 10.25 -7.26 3.82
C ILE A 84 9.33 -8.41 3.42
N LEU A 85 8.10 -8.10 3.06
CA LEU A 85 7.10 -9.11 2.67
C LEU A 85 7.51 -9.86 1.42
N THR A 86 8.11 -9.19 0.43
CA THR A 86 8.56 -9.87 -0.79
C THR A 86 9.65 -10.90 -0.52
N SER A 87 10.44 -10.72 0.54
CA SER A 87 11.48 -11.70 0.90
C SER A 87 10.91 -12.90 1.64
N ILE A 88 9.69 -12.82 2.15
CA ILE A 88 9.01 -13.93 2.82
C ILE A 88 8.27 -14.81 1.81
N TYR A 89 7.68 -14.19 0.82
CA TYR A 89 6.96 -14.90 -0.24
C TYR A 89 7.90 -15.16 -1.40
#